data_e5c7a3bda3b0a2be0abacdd311ed61d0
#
_entry.id   e5c7a3bda3b0a2be0abacdd311ed61d0
#
_cell.length_a   1.000
_cell.length_b   1.000
_cell.length_c   1.000
_cell.angle_alpha   90.00
_cell.angle_beta   90.00
_cell.angle_gamma   90.00
#
_symmetry.space_group_name_H-M   'P 1'
#
loop_
_entity.id
_entity.type
_entity.pdbx_description
1 polymer ?
#
loop_
_entity_poly.entity_id
_entity_poly.type
_entity_poly.pdbx_seq_one_letter_code
_entity_poly.pdbx_strand_id
1 'polypeptide(L)' 'MRAVDSSESLSQRERAMLDFERQWWTQSSNKAERIRQEFEVPPVRYFQQLNALIERPDALAYDPVTVRRLLRRRGDEA' A
#
# COMPACT_ATOMS: atom_id res chain seq x y z
N MET A 1 -18.51 10.04 -21.67
CA MET A 1 -18.30 9.30 -20.52
C MET A 1 -17.18 8.33 -20.67
N ARG A 2 -16.35 8.35 -19.77
CA ARG A 2 -15.16 7.63 -19.86
C ARG A 2 -15.29 6.24 -19.24
N ALA A 3 -14.63 5.29 -19.83
CA ALA A 3 -14.61 3.97 -19.27
C ALA A 3 -13.80 3.97 -17.99
N VAL A 4 -14.24 3.19 -17.04
CA VAL A 4 -13.55 3.05 -15.78
C VAL A 4 -12.93 1.66 -15.76
N ASP A 5 -11.63 1.59 -15.61
CA ASP A 5 -10.99 0.30 -15.47
C ASP A 5 -10.57 0.11 -14.03
N SER A 6 -10.03 -1.05 -13.72
CA SER A 6 -9.72 -1.39 -12.34
C SER A 6 -8.67 -0.48 -11.73
N SER A 7 -7.77 0.06 -12.55
CA SER A 7 -6.73 0.93 -11.99
C SER A 7 -7.30 2.27 -11.56
N GLU A 8 -8.45 2.65 -12.08
CA GLU A 8 -9.09 3.90 -11.68
C GLU A 8 -9.87 3.76 -10.39
N SER A 9 -10.09 2.54 -9.93
CA SER A 9 -10.74 2.32 -8.65
C SER A 9 -9.85 2.74 -7.49
N LEU A 10 -8.55 2.73 -7.70
CA LEU A 10 -7.61 3.19 -6.69
C LEU A 10 -7.30 4.66 -6.91
N SER A 11 -7.26 5.41 -5.83
CA SER A 11 -6.83 6.79 -5.91
C SER A 11 -5.33 6.84 -6.23
N GLN A 12 -4.90 8.02 -6.64
CA GLN A 12 -3.48 8.22 -6.89
C GLN A 12 -2.66 7.95 -5.65
N ARG A 13 -3.18 8.37 -4.49
CA ARG A 13 -2.50 8.12 -3.23
C ARG A 13 -2.43 6.62 -2.92
N GLU A 14 -3.49 5.89 -3.20
CA GLU A 14 -3.50 4.45 -2.93
C GLU A 14 -2.50 3.73 -3.81
N ARG A 15 -2.40 4.11 -5.08
CA ARG A 15 -1.39 3.52 -5.95
C ARG A 15 0.01 3.87 -5.46
N ALA A 16 0.20 5.10 -5.00
CA ALA A 16 1.50 5.51 -4.48
C ALA A 16 1.89 4.71 -3.26
N MET A 17 0.92 4.35 -2.41
CA MET A 17 1.21 3.54 -1.25
C MET A 17 1.71 2.15 -1.64
N LEU A 18 1.07 1.54 -2.62
CA LEU A 18 1.51 0.22 -3.08
C LEU A 18 2.88 0.30 -3.77
N ASP A 19 3.10 1.34 -4.56
CA ASP A 19 4.40 1.54 -5.18
C ASP A 19 5.50 1.73 -4.14
N PHE A 20 5.17 2.46 -3.08
CA PHE A 20 6.10 2.68 -1.99
C PHE A 20 6.44 1.36 -1.31
N GLU A 21 5.44 0.51 -1.05
CA GLU A 21 5.68 -0.77 -0.40
C GLU A 21 6.52 -1.70 -1.27
N ARG A 22 6.33 -1.65 -2.57
CA ARG A 22 7.14 -2.46 -3.48
C ARG A 22 8.60 -2.08 -3.39
N GLN A 23 8.88 -0.81 -3.22
CA GLN A 23 10.25 -0.31 -3.12
C GLN A 23 10.85 -0.53 -1.76
N TRP A 24 10.03 -0.40 -0.72
CA TRP A 24 10.53 -0.30 0.64
C TRP A 24 10.21 -1.49 1.51
N TRP A 25 9.70 -2.56 0.95
CA TRP A 25 9.26 -3.67 1.79
C TRP A 25 10.42 -4.30 2.57
N THR A 26 11.64 -4.22 2.06
CA THR A 26 12.80 -4.76 2.75
C THR A 26 13.61 -3.69 3.47
N GLN A 27 13.26 -2.44 3.28
CA GLN A 27 13.97 -1.32 3.87
C GLN A 27 13.20 -0.85 5.09
N SER A 28 13.67 -1.15 6.28
CA SER A 28 12.89 -0.83 7.46
C SER A 28 13.46 0.32 8.29
N SER A 29 14.76 0.55 8.24
CA SER A 29 15.36 1.49 9.17
C SER A 29 14.88 2.92 8.98
N ASN A 30 14.62 3.34 7.74
CA ASN A 30 14.17 4.71 7.47
C ASN A 30 12.74 4.78 6.99
N LYS A 31 12.01 3.68 7.07
CA LYS A 31 10.70 3.63 6.46
C LYS A 31 9.72 4.60 7.11
N ALA A 32 9.74 4.69 8.42
CA ALA A 32 8.83 5.59 9.13
C ALA A 32 9.06 7.03 8.70
N GLU A 33 10.31 7.41 8.57
CA GLU A 33 10.64 8.76 8.15
C GLU A 33 10.18 9.01 6.72
N ARG A 34 10.39 8.04 5.84
CA ARG A 34 9.95 8.19 4.46
C ARG A 34 8.44 8.28 4.36
N ILE A 35 7.72 7.54 5.20
CA ILE A 35 6.26 7.62 5.22
C ILE A 35 5.83 9.05 5.55
N ARG A 36 6.44 9.65 6.55
CA ARG A 36 6.09 11.02 6.90
C ARG A 36 6.36 11.98 5.77
N GLN A 37 7.50 11.81 5.10
CA GLN A 37 7.87 12.68 4.00
C GLN A 37 6.99 12.52 2.78
N GLU A 38 6.64 11.29 2.45
CA GLU A 38 5.91 11.02 1.22
C GLU A 38 4.41 11.20 1.38
N PHE A 39 3.87 10.83 2.53
CA PHE A 39 2.42 10.79 2.70
C PHE A 39 1.92 11.79 3.73
N GLU A 40 2.82 12.42 4.46
CA GLU A 40 2.48 13.49 5.38
C GLU A 40 1.50 13.06 6.45
N VAL A 41 1.64 11.82 6.90
CA VAL A 41 0.84 11.28 8.01
C VAL A 41 1.76 10.51 8.93
N PRO A 42 1.36 10.32 10.19
CA PRO A 42 2.12 9.46 11.08
C PRO A 42 2.15 8.02 10.57
N PRO A 43 3.21 7.27 10.84
CA PRO A 43 3.28 5.90 10.36
C PRO A 43 2.10 5.03 10.78
N VAL A 44 1.58 5.21 11.99
CA VAL A 44 0.46 4.40 12.45
C VAL A 44 -0.78 4.63 11.59
N ARG A 45 -1.01 5.88 11.19
CA ARG A 45 -2.12 6.18 10.31
C ARG A 45 -1.91 5.57 8.93
N TYR A 46 -0.69 5.66 8.44
CA TYR A 46 -0.34 5.08 7.15
C TYR A 46 -0.62 3.57 7.14
N PHE A 47 -0.17 2.88 8.19
CA PHE A 47 -0.35 1.43 8.22
C PHE A 47 -1.81 1.02 8.39
N GLN A 48 -2.60 1.83 9.10
CA GLN A 48 -4.04 1.57 9.16
C GLN A 48 -4.67 1.66 7.77
N GLN A 49 -4.29 2.67 7.02
CA GLN A 49 -4.81 2.84 5.66
C GLN A 49 -4.31 1.74 4.75
N LEU A 50 -3.06 1.35 4.90
CA LEU A 50 -2.48 0.29 4.09
C LEU A 50 -3.18 -1.04 4.35
N ASN A 51 -3.45 -1.35 5.60
CA ASN A 51 -4.13 -2.60 5.94
C ASN A 51 -5.51 -2.69 5.29
N ALA A 52 -6.24 -1.59 5.27
CA ALA A 52 -7.53 -1.57 4.60
C ALA A 52 -7.37 -1.69 3.10
N LEU A 53 -6.35 -1.05 2.56
CA LEU A 53 -6.11 -1.05 1.12
C LEU A 53 -5.81 -2.43 0.58
N ILE A 54 -4.95 -3.18 1.26
CA ILE A 54 -4.52 -4.47 0.72
C ILE A 54 -5.61 -5.52 0.77
N GLU A 55 -6.72 -5.25 1.45
CA GLU A 55 -7.86 -6.15 1.42
C GLU A 55 -8.77 -5.93 0.22
N ARG A 56 -8.54 -4.88 -0.53
CA ARG A 56 -9.39 -4.55 -1.66
C ARG A 56 -8.95 -5.31 -2.91
N PRO A 57 -9.91 -5.85 -3.68
CA PRO A 57 -9.56 -6.53 -4.93
C PRO A 57 -8.79 -5.64 -5.90
N ASP A 58 -9.08 -4.35 -5.88
CA ASP A 58 -8.42 -3.41 -6.77
C ASP A 58 -6.93 -3.31 -6.48
N ALA A 59 -6.55 -3.40 -5.22
CA ALA A 59 -5.15 -3.39 -4.85
C ALA A 59 -4.45 -4.64 -5.36
N LEU A 60 -5.09 -5.79 -5.21
CA LEU A 60 -4.52 -7.04 -5.68
C LEU A 60 -4.36 -7.03 -7.20
N ALA A 61 -5.32 -6.44 -7.91
CA ALA A 61 -5.23 -6.33 -9.36
C ALA A 61 -4.09 -5.42 -9.78
N TYR A 62 -3.85 -4.37 -9.00
CA TYR A 62 -2.82 -3.41 -9.34
C TYR A 62 -1.41 -3.98 -9.15
N ASP A 63 -1.19 -4.66 -8.02
CA ASP A 63 0.14 -5.18 -7.72
C ASP A 63 0.01 -6.44 -6.88
N PRO A 64 -0.26 -7.57 -7.52
CA PRO A 64 -0.52 -8.80 -6.77
C PRO A 64 0.66 -9.27 -5.94
N VAL A 65 1.87 -9.07 -6.42
CA VAL A 65 3.05 -9.56 -5.70
C VAL A 65 3.20 -8.82 -4.39
N THR A 66 3.14 -7.50 -4.44
CA THR A 66 3.29 -6.69 -3.23
C THR A 66 2.15 -6.94 -2.25
N VAL A 67 0.92 -7.00 -2.76
CA VAL A 67 -0.24 -7.20 -1.87
C VAL A 67 -0.16 -8.55 -1.19
N ARG A 68 0.16 -9.61 -1.93
CA ARG A 68 0.27 -10.93 -1.31
C ARG A 68 1.37 -11.00 -0.27
N ARG A 69 2.48 -10.32 -0.54
CA ARG A 69 3.57 -10.25 0.42
C ARG A 69 3.14 -9.57 1.70
N LEU A 70 2.42 -8.46 1.58
CA LEU A 70 1.95 -7.74 2.75
C LEU A 70 0.93 -8.55 3.54
N LEU A 71 0.02 -9.23 2.85
CA LEU A 71 -0.96 -10.07 3.52
C LEU A 71 -0.30 -11.20 4.27
N ARG A 72 0.73 -11.80 3.69
CA ARG A 72 1.45 -12.88 4.33
C ARG A 72 2.15 -12.41 5.59
N ARG A 73 2.78 -11.24 5.52
CA ARG A 73 3.45 -10.71 6.69
C ARG A 73 2.47 -10.39 7.81
N ARG A 74 1.32 -9.84 7.45
CA ARG A 74 0.30 -9.54 8.44
C ARG A 74 -0.18 -10.82 9.13
N GLY A 75 -0.35 -11.88 8.34
CA GLY A 75 -0.75 -13.16 8.91
C GLY A 75 0.30 -13.73 9.85
N ASP A 76 1.56 -13.58 9.51
CA ASP A 76 2.64 -14.07 10.34
C ASP A 76 2.70 -13.34 11.67
N GLU A 77 2.34 -12.08 11.68
CA GLU A 77 2.38 -11.28 12.89
C GLU A 77 1.16 -11.48 13.77
N ALA A 78 0.13 -12.03 13.21
CA ALA A 78 -1.08 -12.28 13.98
C ALA A 78 -0.93 -13.55 14.79
#